data_b8195df0d5baed513e2e1f7651576787
#
_entry.id   b8195df0d5baed513e2e1f7651576787
#
_cell.length_a   1.000
_cell.length_b   1.000
_cell.length_c   1.000
_cell.angle_alpha   90.00
_cell.angle_beta   90.00
_cell.angle_gamma   90.00
#
_symmetry.space_group_name_H-M   'P 1'
#
loop_
_entity.id
_entity.type
_entity.pdbx_description
1 polymer ?
#
loop_
_entity_poly.entity_id
_entity_poly.type
_entity_poly.pdbx_seq_one_letter_code
_entity_poly.pdbx_strand_id
1 'polypeptide(L)'
;MEGYEKFKERVFSKTKLDLSLYKERQMKRRIESLITRHGLKDFDSYFNLIDTNKDAFDEFINYLTINVSEFYRNPTQWDVLREDIFPTLLKKTKHPKIWSAACSTGEEPYSLVMCLSEFLPLKDIKILAVDFDSEALNKAKVGVYSDKSIKNVPEAYVKKYFEPIGKSFKIKDEIKACVEFKKMNLLLDEYPKGFDLIVCRNVMIYFTEEAKDEMYKKFYGSLSSDSYFFVGSTEQIIQPQRYNFESNKTFFYYKK
;
A
#
# COMPACT_ATOMS: atom_id res chain seq x y z
N MET A 1 -19.78 -4.86 22.57
CA MET A 1 -19.98 -3.45 23.02
C MET A 1 -21.07 -2.82 22.16
N GLU A 2 -21.94 -2.04 22.76
CA GLU A 2 -22.95 -1.22 22.07
C GLU A 2 -22.31 0.07 21.54
N GLY A 3 -22.97 0.76 20.56
CA GLY A 3 -22.53 2.06 20.05
C GLY A 3 -21.57 2.03 18.85
N TYR A 4 -21.32 0.88 18.24
CA TYR A 4 -20.38 0.79 17.11
C TYR A 4 -20.84 1.57 15.88
N GLU A 5 -22.15 1.59 15.56
CA GLU A 5 -22.68 2.33 14.41
C GLU A 5 -22.42 3.84 14.56
N LYS A 6 -22.78 4.40 15.71
CA LYS A 6 -22.52 5.81 16.02
C LYS A 6 -21.02 6.13 16.00
N PHE A 7 -20.17 5.20 16.46
CA PHE A 7 -18.73 5.36 16.39
C PHE A 7 -18.25 5.44 14.93
N LYS A 8 -18.73 4.59 14.04
CA LYS A 8 -18.41 4.63 12.59
C LYS A 8 -18.74 5.99 11.97
N GLU A 9 -19.93 6.52 12.25
CA GLU A 9 -20.37 7.83 11.76
C GLU A 9 -19.45 8.97 12.23
N ARG A 10 -19.11 8.96 13.52
CA ARG A 10 -18.20 9.97 14.10
C ARG A 10 -16.79 9.88 13.52
N VAL A 11 -16.25 8.65 13.36
CA VAL A 11 -14.95 8.42 12.71
C VAL A 11 -14.98 8.93 11.27
N PHE A 12 -16.01 8.61 10.51
CA PHE A 12 -16.16 9.10 9.13
C PHE A 12 -16.21 10.62 9.06
N SER A 13 -16.98 11.25 9.94
CA SER A 13 -17.06 12.72 10.01
C SER A 13 -15.69 13.36 10.22
N LYS A 14 -14.89 12.81 11.15
CA LYS A 14 -13.57 13.33 11.54
C LYS A 14 -12.47 13.04 10.52
N THR A 15 -12.46 11.83 9.94
CA THR A 15 -11.30 11.32 9.21
C THR A 15 -11.57 11.06 7.72
N LYS A 16 -12.83 11.00 7.31
CA LYS A 16 -13.29 10.46 6.02
C LYS A 16 -12.94 8.97 5.82
N LEU A 17 -12.60 8.25 6.90
CA LEU A 17 -12.43 6.80 6.87
C LEU A 17 -13.78 6.13 7.10
N ASP A 18 -14.31 5.48 6.06
CA ASP A 18 -15.58 4.78 6.14
C ASP A 18 -15.37 3.33 6.62
N LEU A 19 -15.62 3.11 7.91
CA LEU A 19 -15.48 1.78 8.51
C LEU A 19 -16.52 0.77 8.04
N SER A 20 -17.61 1.19 7.38
CA SER A 20 -18.61 0.29 6.80
C SER A 20 -18.09 -0.47 5.58
N LEU A 21 -17.05 0.06 4.92
CA LEU A 21 -16.37 -0.57 3.79
C LEU A 21 -15.31 -1.60 4.19
N TYR A 22 -15.12 -1.80 5.48
CA TYR A 22 -14.21 -2.81 6.04
C TYR A 22 -14.98 -4.04 6.54
N LYS A 23 -14.33 -5.20 6.56
CA LYS A 23 -14.89 -6.43 7.18
C LYS A 23 -15.21 -6.17 8.65
N GLU A 24 -16.48 -5.99 8.96
CA GLU A 24 -16.96 -5.48 10.25
C GLU A 24 -16.40 -6.25 11.45
N ARG A 25 -16.54 -7.59 11.45
CA ARG A 25 -16.09 -8.43 12.56
C ARG A 25 -14.61 -8.21 12.89
N GLN A 26 -13.78 -8.07 11.86
CA GLN A 26 -12.34 -7.89 12.02
C GLN A 26 -12.02 -6.49 12.52
N MET A 27 -12.64 -5.47 11.92
CA MET A 27 -12.40 -4.07 12.27
C MET A 27 -12.91 -3.75 13.67
N LYS A 28 -14.14 -4.17 13.99
CA LYS A 28 -14.72 -3.99 15.33
C LYS A 28 -13.85 -4.59 16.43
N ARG A 29 -13.40 -5.85 16.26
CA ARG A 29 -12.50 -6.52 17.21
C ARG A 29 -11.19 -5.75 17.41
N ARG A 30 -10.64 -5.16 16.37
CA ARG A 30 -9.41 -4.35 16.47
C ARG A 30 -9.66 -3.10 17.31
N ILE A 31 -10.75 -2.40 17.06
CA ILE A 31 -11.11 -1.20 17.82
C ILE A 31 -11.42 -1.54 19.29
N GLU A 32 -12.13 -2.63 19.55
CA GLU A 32 -12.37 -3.13 20.91
C GLU A 32 -11.07 -3.45 21.65
N SER A 33 -10.05 -3.94 20.94
CA SER A 33 -8.72 -4.14 21.52
C SER A 33 -8.05 -2.82 21.94
N LEU A 34 -8.21 -1.75 21.16
CA LEU A 34 -7.72 -0.41 21.54
C LEU A 34 -8.48 0.15 22.73
N ILE A 35 -9.80 0.05 22.74
CA ILE A 35 -10.65 0.48 23.88
C ILE A 35 -10.15 -0.18 25.17
N THR A 36 -9.93 -1.50 25.14
CA THR A 36 -9.43 -2.26 26.29
C THR A 36 -8.02 -1.83 26.70
N ARG A 37 -7.13 -1.58 25.75
CA ARG A 37 -5.75 -1.12 25.99
C ARG A 37 -5.70 0.22 26.71
N HIS A 38 -6.63 1.11 26.39
CA HIS A 38 -6.78 2.41 27.07
C HIS A 38 -7.59 2.35 28.37
N GLY A 39 -8.01 1.16 28.83
CA GLY A 39 -8.79 1.00 30.05
C GLY A 39 -10.21 1.54 29.94
N LEU A 40 -10.72 1.77 28.72
CA LEU A 40 -12.06 2.29 28.46
C LEU A 40 -13.07 1.17 28.30
N LYS A 41 -14.38 1.49 28.39
CA LYS A 41 -15.45 0.48 28.44
C LYS A 41 -16.32 0.44 27.19
N ASP A 42 -16.35 1.50 26.39
CA ASP A 42 -17.27 1.67 25.27
C ASP A 42 -16.67 2.52 24.14
N PHE A 43 -17.35 2.50 22.99
CA PHE A 43 -16.95 3.24 21.79
C PHE A 43 -17.07 4.75 21.95
N ASP A 44 -18.03 5.26 22.72
CA ASP A 44 -18.23 6.70 22.91
C ASP A 44 -17.07 7.31 23.70
N SER A 45 -16.66 6.68 24.81
CA SER A 45 -15.50 7.13 25.60
C SER A 45 -14.20 7.07 24.80
N TYR A 46 -14.04 6.05 23.97
CA TYR A 46 -12.86 5.93 23.11
C TYR A 46 -12.85 6.98 22.00
N PHE A 47 -14.01 7.25 21.38
CA PHE A 47 -14.06 8.34 20.41
C PHE A 47 -13.71 9.69 21.05
N ASN A 48 -14.22 10.00 22.24
CA ASN A 48 -13.88 11.23 22.93
C ASN A 48 -12.36 11.34 23.21
N LEU A 49 -11.71 10.22 23.51
CA LEU A 49 -10.25 10.19 23.68
C LEU A 49 -9.55 10.54 22.35
N ILE A 50 -9.87 9.85 21.25
CA ILE A 50 -9.22 10.10 19.94
C ILE A 50 -9.63 11.45 19.31
N ASP A 51 -10.71 12.07 19.80
CA ASP A 51 -11.13 13.38 19.35
C ASP A 51 -10.30 14.51 19.96
N THR A 52 -9.86 14.34 21.20
CA THR A 52 -9.17 15.37 22.00
C THR A 52 -7.66 15.10 22.18
N ASN A 53 -7.20 13.88 21.98
CA ASN A 53 -5.80 13.49 22.18
C ASN A 53 -5.18 13.05 20.85
N LYS A 54 -4.17 13.80 20.40
CA LYS A 54 -3.50 13.56 19.13
C LYS A 54 -2.76 12.22 19.09
N ASP A 55 -2.08 11.85 20.18
CA ASP A 55 -1.29 10.61 20.21
C ASP A 55 -2.21 9.37 20.15
N ALA A 56 -3.35 9.42 20.86
CA ALA A 56 -4.37 8.38 20.79
C ALA A 56 -5.02 8.31 19.39
N PHE A 57 -5.21 9.44 18.74
CA PHE A 57 -5.70 9.49 17.36
C PHE A 57 -4.70 8.91 16.37
N ASP A 58 -3.43 9.26 16.47
CA ASP A 58 -2.36 8.74 15.61
C ASP A 58 -2.20 7.22 15.84
N GLU A 59 -2.25 6.74 17.10
CA GLU A 59 -2.29 5.31 17.41
C GLU A 59 -3.50 4.61 16.77
N PHE A 60 -4.69 5.23 16.85
CA PHE A 60 -5.91 4.69 16.23
C PHE A 60 -5.75 4.50 14.73
N ILE A 61 -5.29 5.53 14.01
CA ILE A 61 -5.06 5.44 12.55
C ILE A 61 -4.02 4.36 12.24
N ASN A 62 -2.85 4.40 12.87
CA ASN A 62 -1.78 3.41 12.67
C ASN A 62 -2.26 1.96 12.93
N TYR A 63 -3.09 1.77 13.95
CA TYR A 63 -3.60 0.45 14.30
C TYR A 63 -4.62 -0.06 13.27
N LEU A 64 -5.45 0.82 12.70
CA LEU A 64 -6.42 0.46 11.67
C LEU A 64 -5.75 0.15 10.33
N THR A 65 -4.75 0.90 9.94
CA THR A 65 -4.07 0.80 8.64
C THR A 65 -3.13 -0.41 8.53
N ILE A 66 -2.83 -1.08 9.66
CA ILE A 66 -2.03 -2.34 9.71
C ILE A 66 -0.74 -2.21 8.89
N ASN A 67 0.12 -1.29 9.29
CA ASN A 67 1.38 -0.97 8.62
C ASN A 67 2.46 -2.07 8.78
N VAL A 68 2.19 -3.29 8.28
CA VAL A 68 3.16 -4.38 8.21
C VAL A 68 3.69 -4.49 6.80
N SER A 69 4.90 -3.99 6.59
CA SER A 69 5.57 -4.00 5.30
C SER A 69 6.99 -4.57 5.41
N GLU A 70 7.50 -5.12 4.33
CA GLU A 70 8.87 -5.57 4.18
C GLU A 70 9.32 -5.42 2.74
N PHE A 71 10.60 -5.16 2.52
CA PHE A 71 11.18 -5.14 1.19
C PHE A 71 11.06 -6.51 0.52
N TYR A 72 10.79 -6.54 -0.78
CA TYR A 72 10.66 -7.77 -1.58
C TYR A 72 9.72 -8.81 -0.96
N ARG A 73 8.63 -8.36 -0.33
CA ARG A 73 7.61 -9.24 0.26
C ARG A 73 7.12 -10.26 -0.76
N ASN A 74 7.18 -11.56 -0.43
CA ASN A 74 6.94 -12.68 -1.34
C ASN A 74 7.93 -12.69 -2.53
N PRO A 75 9.19 -13.03 -2.32
CA PRO A 75 10.29 -12.84 -3.28
C PRO A 75 10.02 -13.35 -4.71
N THR A 76 9.38 -14.52 -4.84
CA THR A 76 9.05 -15.12 -6.15
C THR A 76 8.18 -14.24 -7.04
N GLN A 77 7.37 -13.34 -6.45
CA GLN A 77 6.55 -12.40 -7.23
C GLN A 77 7.40 -11.28 -7.84
N TRP A 78 8.51 -10.93 -7.20
CA TRP A 78 9.48 -9.97 -7.72
C TRP A 78 10.30 -10.54 -8.87
N ASP A 79 10.53 -11.87 -8.88
CA ASP A 79 11.12 -12.55 -10.02
C ASP A 79 10.23 -12.43 -11.27
N VAL A 80 8.90 -12.59 -11.12
CA VAL A 80 7.94 -12.37 -12.21
C VAL A 80 7.97 -10.92 -12.71
N LEU A 81 8.06 -9.92 -11.82
CA LEU A 81 8.23 -8.52 -12.24
C LEU A 81 9.49 -8.33 -13.08
N ARG A 82 10.63 -8.86 -12.62
CA ARG A 82 11.93 -8.71 -13.24
C ARG A 82 12.03 -9.47 -14.56
N GLU A 83 11.55 -10.71 -14.63
CA GLU A 83 11.77 -11.61 -15.75
C GLU A 83 10.71 -11.47 -16.86
N ASP A 84 9.47 -11.10 -16.49
CA ASP A 84 8.34 -11.08 -17.43
C ASP A 84 7.76 -9.67 -17.62
N ILE A 85 7.38 -9.01 -16.50
CA ILE A 85 6.55 -7.81 -16.58
C ILE A 85 7.37 -6.59 -17.03
N PHE A 86 8.47 -6.26 -16.37
CA PHE A 86 9.30 -5.11 -16.74
C PHE A 86 9.88 -5.22 -18.14
N PRO A 87 10.44 -6.36 -18.58
CA PRO A 87 10.88 -6.49 -19.97
C PRO A 87 9.75 -6.27 -20.99
N THR A 88 8.53 -6.69 -20.69
CA THR A 88 7.37 -6.47 -21.56
C THR A 88 6.94 -5.01 -21.58
N LEU A 89 6.83 -4.36 -20.44
CA LEU A 89 6.51 -2.94 -20.35
C LEU A 89 7.54 -2.06 -21.06
N LEU A 90 8.83 -2.39 -20.92
CA LEU A 90 9.92 -1.60 -21.49
C LEU A 90 10.06 -1.74 -23.01
N LYS A 91 9.42 -2.75 -23.62
CA LYS A 91 9.23 -2.81 -25.09
C LYS A 91 8.20 -1.77 -25.55
N LYS A 92 7.22 -1.44 -24.72
CA LYS A 92 6.16 -0.47 -25.01
C LYS A 92 6.59 0.97 -24.73
N THR A 93 7.25 1.22 -23.60
CA THR A 93 7.64 2.55 -23.15
C THR A 93 8.97 2.55 -22.43
N LYS A 94 9.78 3.58 -22.66
CA LYS A 94 11.04 3.81 -21.93
C LYS A 94 10.84 4.48 -20.56
N HIS A 95 9.65 4.99 -20.29
CA HIS A 95 9.30 5.72 -19.05
C HIS A 95 7.99 5.18 -18.49
N PRO A 96 7.98 3.93 -17.96
CA PRO A 96 6.76 3.33 -17.41
C PRO A 96 6.27 4.13 -16.21
N LYS A 97 4.99 4.47 -16.20
CA LYS A 97 4.33 5.09 -15.06
C LYS A 97 3.86 4.01 -14.10
N ILE A 98 4.39 4.02 -12.90
CA ILE A 98 4.12 3.00 -11.89
C ILE A 98 3.46 3.63 -10.67
N TRP A 99 2.46 2.96 -10.13
CA TRP A 99 1.76 3.37 -8.92
C TRP A 99 1.78 2.24 -7.88
N SER A 100 2.37 2.50 -6.71
CA SER A 100 2.25 1.68 -5.52
C SER A 100 1.11 2.22 -4.66
N ALA A 101 0.00 1.51 -4.63
CA ALA A 101 -1.22 1.87 -3.91
C ALA A 101 -1.26 1.14 -2.55
N ALA A 102 -1.40 1.90 -1.45
CA ALA A 102 -1.23 1.46 -0.06
C ALA A 102 0.23 1.06 0.24
N CYS A 103 1.14 2.02 0.06
CA CYS A 103 2.59 1.78 0.15
C CYS A 103 3.15 1.69 1.58
N SER A 104 2.33 1.96 2.60
CA SER A 104 2.73 1.96 4.02
C SER A 104 4.04 2.75 4.25
N THR A 105 5.02 2.15 4.88
CA THR A 105 6.33 2.74 5.23
C THR A 105 7.36 2.72 4.09
N GLY A 106 6.94 2.44 2.85
CA GLY A 106 7.72 2.68 1.64
C GLY A 106 8.56 1.51 1.13
N GLU A 107 8.56 0.36 1.79
CA GLU A 107 9.35 -0.81 1.38
C GLU A 107 8.97 -1.30 -0.02
N GLU A 108 7.68 -1.27 -0.37
CA GLU A 108 7.22 -1.72 -1.68
C GLU A 108 7.66 -0.77 -2.81
N PRO A 109 7.38 0.55 -2.79
CA PRO A 109 7.82 1.43 -3.87
C PRO A 109 9.34 1.48 -4.00
N TYR A 110 10.10 1.41 -2.92
CA TYR A 110 11.56 1.34 -3.01
C TYR A 110 12.05 0.02 -3.58
N SER A 111 11.38 -1.11 -3.29
CA SER A 111 11.67 -2.39 -3.95
C SER A 111 11.41 -2.32 -5.45
N LEU A 112 10.33 -1.64 -5.88
CA LEU A 112 10.05 -1.40 -7.29
C LEU A 112 11.15 -0.57 -7.97
N VAL A 113 11.64 0.50 -7.31
CA VAL A 113 12.76 1.30 -7.83
C VAL A 113 14.01 0.43 -8.01
N MET A 114 14.40 -0.33 -6.98
CA MET A 114 15.59 -1.18 -7.03
C MET A 114 15.49 -2.25 -8.11
N CYS A 115 14.33 -2.91 -8.23
CA CYS A 115 14.09 -3.91 -9.27
C CYS A 115 14.14 -3.30 -10.68
N LEU A 116 13.51 -2.12 -10.88
CA LEU A 116 13.49 -1.45 -12.18
C LEU A 116 14.85 -0.85 -12.56
N SER A 117 15.70 -0.57 -11.57
CA SER A 117 17.06 -0.04 -11.80
C SER A 117 18.02 -1.03 -12.49
N GLU A 118 17.62 -2.29 -12.63
CA GLU A 118 18.33 -3.26 -13.49
C GLU A 118 18.18 -2.93 -14.99
N PHE A 119 17.11 -2.22 -15.34
CA PHE A 119 16.72 -1.96 -16.73
C PHE A 119 16.84 -0.48 -17.12
N LEU A 120 16.70 0.42 -16.16
CA LEU A 120 16.66 1.87 -16.39
C LEU A 120 17.59 2.61 -15.43
N PRO A 121 18.21 3.70 -15.87
CA PRO A 121 18.90 4.60 -14.95
C PRO A 121 17.91 5.25 -13.98
N LEU A 122 18.31 5.46 -12.72
CA LEU A 122 17.44 5.98 -11.65
C LEU A 122 16.73 7.30 -12.02
N LYS A 123 17.38 8.17 -12.77
CA LYS A 123 16.81 9.46 -13.23
C LYS A 123 15.54 9.31 -14.07
N ASP A 124 15.36 8.15 -14.71
CA ASP A 124 14.24 7.84 -15.60
C ASP A 124 13.14 7.05 -14.88
N ILE A 125 13.35 6.69 -13.60
CA ILE A 125 12.37 5.98 -12.78
C ILE A 125 11.53 6.97 -11.97
N LYS A 126 10.21 6.90 -12.13
CA LYS A 126 9.24 7.70 -11.38
C LYS A 126 8.10 6.81 -10.89
N ILE A 127 7.94 6.71 -9.59
CA ILE A 127 6.89 5.92 -8.94
C ILE A 127 6.01 6.83 -8.11
N LEU A 128 4.71 6.80 -8.33
CA LEU A 128 3.74 7.36 -7.42
C LEU A 128 3.48 6.34 -6.29
N ALA A 129 3.64 6.75 -5.05
CA ALA A 129 3.35 5.93 -3.88
C ALA A 129 2.30 6.62 -3.00
N VAL A 130 1.21 5.93 -2.70
CA VAL A 130 0.15 6.52 -1.90
C VAL A 130 -0.20 5.65 -0.70
N ASP A 131 -0.58 6.32 0.39
CA ASP A 131 -1.16 5.68 1.56
C ASP A 131 -2.13 6.63 2.25
N PHE A 132 -3.06 6.09 3.04
CA PHE A 132 -3.95 6.88 3.87
C PHE A 132 -3.25 7.42 5.12
N ASP A 133 -2.29 6.65 5.64
CA ASP A 133 -1.58 6.93 6.88
C ASP A 133 -0.43 7.92 6.67
N SER A 134 -0.61 9.14 7.15
CA SER A 134 0.40 10.20 7.05
C SER A 134 1.68 9.90 7.84
N GLU A 135 1.59 9.15 8.95
CA GLU A 135 2.75 8.75 9.73
C GLU A 135 3.59 7.69 9.00
N ALA A 136 2.91 6.72 8.37
CA ALA A 136 3.58 5.74 7.52
C ALA A 136 4.30 6.44 6.35
N LEU A 137 3.64 7.39 5.68
CA LEU A 137 4.26 8.17 4.61
C LEU A 137 5.47 9.00 5.10
N ASN A 138 5.41 9.56 6.31
CA ASN A 138 6.55 10.28 6.88
C ASN A 138 7.73 9.33 7.17
N LYS A 139 7.46 8.14 7.71
CA LYS A 139 8.47 7.09 7.90
C LYS A 139 9.08 6.67 6.56
N ALA A 140 8.27 6.49 5.53
CA ALA A 140 8.73 6.19 4.17
C ALA A 140 9.68 7.26 3.63
N LYS A 141 9.35 8.55 3.78
CA LYS A 141 10.20 9.68 3.36
C LYS A 141 11.52 9.74 4.13
N VAL A 142 11.53 9.43 5.42
CA VAL A 142 12.75 9.30 6.23
C VAL A 142 13.62 8.16 5.69
N GLY A 143 13.00 7.00 5.41
CA GLY A 143 13.65 5.87 4.75
C GLY A 143 14.65 5.13 5.64
N VAL A 144 14.37 4.99 6.93
CA VAL A 144 15.21 4.23 7.89
C VAL A 144 14.48 2.96 8.29
N TYR A 145 15.13 1.82 8.11
CA TYR A 145 14.54 0.49 8.24
C TYR A 145 15.35 -0.41 9.16
N SER A 146 14.65 -1.34 9.82
CA SER A 146 15.31 -2.36 10.63
C SER A 146 15.93 -3.46 9.75
N ASP A 147 16.86 -4.19 10.32
CA ASP A 147 17.44 -5.40 9.71
C ASP A 147 16.35 -6.40 9.28
N LYS A 148 15.31 -6.54 10.08
CA LYS A 148 14.15 -7.40 9.77
C LYS A 148 13.42 -6.97 8.50
N SER A 149 13.27 -5.66 8.25
CA SER A 149 12.55 -5.15 7.07
C SER A 149 13.29 -5.42 5.78
N ILE A 150 14.64 -5.44 5.82
CA ILE A 150 15.48 -5.62 4.63
C ILE A 150 15.92 -7.06 4.38
N LYS A 151 15.50 -8.02 5.20
CA LYS A 151 15.96 -9.43 5.16
C LYS A 151 15.85 -10.11 3.77
N ASN A 152 14.88 -9.68 2.95
CA ASN A 152 14.63 -10.23 1.61
C ASN A 152 15.31 -9.38 0.51
N VAL A 153 15.99 -8.30 0.84
CA VAL A 153 16.71 -7.48 -0.13
C VAL A 153 17.97 -8.24 -0.58
N PRO A 154 18.21 -8.40 -1.89
CA PRO A 154 19.47 -8.99 -2.36
C PRO A 154 20.67 -8.26 -1.78
N GLU A 155 21.69 -9.00 -1.33
CA GLU A 155 22.87 -8.43 -0.64
C GLU A 155 23.57 -7.35 -1.48
N ALA A 156 23.63 -7.55 -2.80
CA ALA A 156 24.19 -6.56 -3.72
C ALA A 156 23.43 -5.23 -3.68
N TYR A 157 22.11 -5.26 -3.48
CA TYR A 157 21.28 -4.06 -3.37
C TYR A 157 21.39 -3.42 -2.00
N VAL A 158 21.53 -4.20 -0.93
CA VAL A 158 21.82 -3.65 0.40
C VAL A 158 23.10 -2.83 0.34
N LYS A 159 24.18 -3.39 -0.20
CA LYS A 159 25.48 -2.69 -0.35
C LYS A 159 25.38 -1.46 -1.26
N LYS A 160 24.57 -1.53 -2.32
CA LYS A 160 24.46 -0.47 -3.32
C LYS A 160 23.57 0.68 -2.88
N TYR A 161 22.41 0.38 -2.26
CA TYR A 161 21.32 1.34 -2.07
C TYR A 161 21.01 1.69 -0.61
N PHE A 162 21.69 1.07 0.35
CA PHE A 162 21.51 1.38 1.77
C PHE A 162 22.80 1.82 2.42
N GLU A 163 22.66 2.63 3.47
CA GLU A 163 23.72 3.06 4.36
C GLU A 163 23.41 2.55 5.77
N PRO A 164 24.35 1.84 6.44
CA PRO A 164 24.13 1.40 7.81
C PRO A 164 24.13 2.60 8.77
N ILE A 165 23.12 2.65 9.65
CA ILE A 165 23.00 3.65 10.73
C ILE A 165 22.74 2.92 12.04
N GLY A 166 23.78 2.73 12.85
CA GLY A 166 23.70 1.95 14.08
C GLY A 166 23.21 0.52 13.81
N LYS A 167 22.00 0.17 14.32
CA LYS A 167 21.35 -1.13 14.09
C LYS A 167 20.29 -1.10 12.96
N SER A 168 20.27 -0.03 12.18
CA SER A 168 19.29 0.19 11.12
C SER A 168 19.98 0.51 9.80
N PHE A 169 19.19 0.59 8.74
CA PHE A 169 19.65 0.87 7.38
C PHE A 169 18.85 2.04 6.81
N LYS A 170 19.51 3.06 6.32
CA LYS A 170 18.89 4.18 5.63
C LYS A 170 19.00 3.94 4.13
N ILE A 171 17.88 4.04 3.42
CA ILE A 171 17.90 4.00 1.97
C ILE A 171 18.47 5.30 1.41
N LYS A 172 19.30 5.20 0.38
CA LYS A 172 20.01 6.36 -0.20
C LYS A 172 19.05 7.34 -0.85
N ASP A 173 19.42 8.62 -0.83
CA ASP A 173 18.59 9.70 -1.35
C ASP A 173 18.32 9.56 -2.86
N GLU A 174 19.23 8.96 -3.62
CA GLU A 174 19.03 8.67 -5.05
C GLU A 174 17.84 7.74 -5.33
N ILE A 175 17.56 6.77 -4.44
CA ILE A 175 16.39 5.90 -4.52
C ILE A 175 15.14 6.65 -4.07
N LYS A 176 15.24 7.45 -3.00
CA LYS A 176 14.11 8.27 -2.51
C LYS A 176 13.62 9.26 -3.57
N ALA A 177 14.54 9.83 -4.35
CA ALA A 177 14.23 10.78 -5.42
C ALA A 177 13.39 10.18 -6.57
N CYS A 178 13.34 8.85 -6.67
CA CYS A 178 12.51 8.14 -7.66
C CYS A 178 11.06 7.99 -7.23
N VAL A 179 10.69 8.32 -5.98
CA VAL A 179 9.35 8.05 -5.42
C VAL A 179 8.68 9.34 -4.97
N GLU A 180 7.49 9.59 -5.50
CA GLU A 180 6.61 10.66 -5.05
C GLU A 180 5.58 10.10 -4.07
N PHE A 181 5.60 10.53 -2.80
CA PHE A 181 4.66 10.10 -1.78
C PHE A 181 3.50 11.08 -1.64
N LYS A 182 2.27 10.56 -1.75
CA LYS A 182 1.02 11.33 -1.57
C LYS A 182 0.07 10.63 -0.60
N LYS A 183 -0.64 11.43 0.20
CA LYS A 183 -1.78 10.92 0.98
C LYS A 183 -2.96 10.70 0.05
N MET A 184 -3.60 9.52 0.15
CA MET A 184 -4.79 9.18 -0.64
C MET A 184 -5.65 8.17 0.12
N ASN A 185 -6.96 8.38 0.04
CA ASN A 185 -7.96 7.40 0.49
C ASN A 185 -8.44 6.58 -0.71
N LEU A 186 -7.96 5.34 -0.85
CA LEU A 186 -8.33 4.46 -1.96
C LEU A 186 -9.83 4.15 -2.04
N LEU A 187 -10.56 4.26 -0.94
CA LEU A 187 -11.99 4.00 -0.91
C LEU A 187 -12.81 5.19 -1.45
N LEU A 188 -12.35 6.43 -1.24
CA LEU A 188 -13.12 7.64 -1.55
C LEU A 188 -12.57 8.44 -2.72
N ASP A 189 -11.25 8.63 -2.77
CA ASP A 189 -10.62 9.57 -3.70
C ASP A 189 -10.72 9.09 -5.15
N GLU A 190 -10.65 10.04 -6.07
CA GLU A 190 -10.50 9.75 -7.50
C GLU A 190 -9.10 9.21 -7.78
N TYR A 191 -9.03 8.17 -8.62
CA TYR A 191 -7.75 7.57 -8.98
C TYR A 191 -7.09 8.31 -10.15
N PRO A 192 -5.78 8.59 -10.06
CA PRO A 192 -5.03 9.14 -11.18
C PRO A 192 -4.97 8.13 -12.34
N LYS A 193 -4.78 8.61 -13.57
CA LYS A 193 -4.88 7.80 -14.80
C LYS A 193 -3.55 7.67 -15.53
N GLY A 194 -3.48 6.67 -16.38
CA GLY A 194 -2.39 6.51 -17.34
C GLY A 194 -1.19 5.73 -16.77
N PHE A 195 -1.42 4.75 -15.90
CA PHE A 195 -0.36 3.89 -15.36
C PHE A 195 -0.15 2.64 -16.22
N ASP A 196 1.10 2.25 -16.34
CA ASP A 196 1.51 1.02 -17.03
C ASP A 196 1.62 -0.17 -16.05
N LEU A 197 1.82 0.11 -14.76
CA LEU A 197 1.76 -0.86 -13.68
C LEU A 197 1.14 -0.22 -12.44
N ILE A 198 0.12 -0.87 -11.88
CA ILE A 198 -0.41 -0.55 -10.55
C ILE A 198 -0.14 -1.74 -9.64
N VAL A 199 0.41 -1.45 -8.47
CA VAL A 199 0.68 -2.43 -7.41
C VAL A 199 -0.22 -2.10 -6.22
N CYS A 200 -1.10 -3.02 -5.82
CA CYS A 200 -1.95 -2.87 -4.64
C CYS A 200 -1.99 -4.20 -3.89
N ARG A 201 -1.17 -4.31 -2.85
CA ARG A 201 -0.91 -5.59 -2.18
C ARG A 201 -1.17 -5.52 -0.69
N ASN A 202 -1.79 -6.57 -0.18
CA ASN A 202 -2.00 -6.82 1.26
C ASN A 202 -2.84 -5.75 1.98
N VAL A 203 -3.73 -5.08 1.27
CA VAL A 203 -4.66 -4.08 1.80
C VAL A 203 -6.12 -4.43 1.52
N MET A 204 -6.44 -4.97 0.34
CA MET A 204 -7.83 -5.30 -0.03
C MET A 204 -8.42 -6.45 0.79
N ILE A 205 -7.59 -7.22 1.48
CA ILE A 205 -8.02 -8.28 2.40
C ILE A 205 -8.89 -7.75 3.56
N TYR A 206 -8.80 -6.47 3.86
CA TYR A 206 -9.54 -5.83 4.96
C TYR A 206 -10.89 -5.28 4.54
N PHE A 207 -11.14 -5.13 3.24
CA PHE A 207 -12.34 -4.49 2.70
C PHE A 207 -13.47 -5.48 2.43
N THR A 208 -14.70 -4.97 2.39
CA THR A 208 -15.87 -5.73 1.96
C THR A 208 -15.77 -6.10 0.48
N GLU A 209 -16.56 -7.06 0.02
CA GLU A 209 -16.55 -7.44 -1.39
C GLU A 209 -17.04 -6.29 -2.28
N GLU A 210 -18.06 -5.54 -1.83
CA GLU A 210 -18.58 -4.36 -2.52
C GLU A 210 -17.51 -3.27 -2.68
N ALA A 211 -16.75 -3.01 -1.63
CA ALA A 211 -15.64 -2.05 -1.69
C ALA A 211 -14.55 -2.50 -2.68
N LYS A 212 -14.22 -3.79 -2.68
CA LYS A 212 -13.24 -4.35 -3.64
C LYS A 212 -13.74 -4.27 -5.07
N ASP A 213 -15.01 -4.56 -5.33
CA ASP A 213 -15.61 -4.45 -6.66
C ASP A 213 -15.45 -3.04 -7.24
N GLU A 214 -15.70 -2.01 -6.43
CA GLU A 214 -15.51 -0.63 -6.86
C GLU A 214 -14.03 -0.28 -7.05
N MET A 215 -13.15 -0.75 -6.17
CA MET A 215 -11.70 -0.54 -6.31
C MET A 215 -11.14 -1.19 -7.57
N TYR A 216 -11.56 -2.41 -7.93
CA TYR A 216 -11.11 -3.06 -9.17
C TYR A 216 -11.52 -2.27 -10.42
N LYS A 217 -12.76 -1.74 -10.47
CA LYS A 217 -13.20 -0.85 -11.55
C LYS A 217 -12.37 0.42 -11.64
N LYS A 218 -12.09 1.05 -10.49
CA LYS A 218 -11.23 2.25 -10.41
C LYS A 218 -9.80 1.94 -10.88
N PHE A 219 -9.19 0.84 -10.43
CA PHE A 219 -7.85 0.42 -10.87
C PHE A 219 -7.82 0.15 -12.37
N TYR A 220 -8.81 -0.56 -12.91
CA TYR A 220 -8.92 -0.78 -14.36
C TYR A 220 -9.00 0.54 -15.12
N GLY A 221 -9.80 1.51 -14.64
CA GLY A 221 -9.93 2.84 -15.23
C GLY A 221 -8.66 3.70 -15.14
N SER A 222 -7.75 3.38 -14.22
CA SER A 222 -6.47 4.09 -14.00
C SER A 222 -5.33 3.56 -14.86
N LEU A 223 -5.43 2.32 -15.30
CA LEU A 223 -4.45 1.68 -16.16
C LEU A 223 -4.59 2.17 -17.62
N SER A 224 -3.46 2.31 -18.28
CA SER A 224 -3.36 2.45 -19.73
C SER A 224 -3.75 1.15 -20.45
N SER A 225 -3.85 1.16 -21.79
CA SER A 225 -3.86 -0.10 -22.55
C SER A 225 -2.52 -0.81 -22.41
N ASP A 226 -2.51 -2.13 -22.58
CA ASP A 226 -1.31 -2.97 -22.47
C ASP A 226 -0.54 -2.77 -21.17
N SER A 227 -1.23 -2.89 -20.05
CA SER A 227 -0.71 -2.58 -18.72
C SER A 227 -1.08 -3.64 -17.69
N TYR A 228 -0.48 -3.57 -16.50
CA TYR A 228 -0.60 -4.62 -15.50
C TYR A 228 -1.12 -4.11 -14.16
N PHE A 229 -1.89 -4.97 -13.50
CA PHE A 229 -2.31 -4.82 -12.12
C PHE A 229 -1.73 -5.97 -11.29
N PHE A 230 -0.96 -5.65 -10.24
CA PHE A 230 -0.30 -6.60 -9.36
C PHE A 230 -0.91 -6.56 -7.96
N VAL A 231 -1.39 -7.70 -7.48
CA VAL A 231 -2.05 -7.85 -6.17
C VAL A 231 -1.26 -8.76 -5.23
N GLY A 232 -1.59 -8.75 -3.95
CA GLY A 232 -0.97 -9.61 -2.94
C GLY A 232 -1.37 -11.08 -3.08
N SER A 233 -0.58 -11.98 -2.47
CA SER A 233 -0.76 -13.45 -2.57
C SER A 233 -2.08 -13.97 -2.03
N THR A 234 -2.76 -13.21 -1.18
CA THR A 234 -4.07 -13.57 -0.59
C THR A 234 -5.22 -12.74 -1.16
N GLU A 235 -4.97 -12.02 -2.27
CA GLU A 235 -5.90 -11.05 -2.88
C GLU A 235 -6.22 -11.39 -4.34
N GLN A 236 -6.13 -12.67 -4.68
CA GLN A 236 -6.45 -13.12 -6.02
C GLN A 236 -7.86 -12.72 -6.43
N ILE A 237 -8.00 -12.09 -7.60
CA ILE A 237 -9.29 -11.68 -8.14
C ILE A 237 -10.00 -12.90 -8.69
N ILE A 238 -11.14 -13.22 -8.10
CA ILE A 238 -12.03 -14.26 -8.61
C ILE A 238 -12.80 -13.69 -9.79
N GLN A 239 -12.77 -14.37 -10.95
CA GLN A 239 -13.41 -13.94 -12.19
C GLN A 239 -12.98 -12.52 -12.64
N PRO A 240 -11.68 -12.31 -12.93
CA PRO A 240 -11.16 -10.97 -13.28
C PRO A 240 -11.84 -10.37 -14.51
N GLN A 241 -12.44 -11.20 -15.38
CA GLN A 241 -13.20 -10.76 -16.56
C GLN A 241 -14.41 -9.87 -16.19
N ARG A 242 -14.97 -10.01 -14.98
CA ARG A 242 -16.02 -9.11 -14.48
C ARG A 242 -15.59 -7.64 -14.41
N TYR A 243 -14.29 -7.41 -14.32
CA TYR A 243 -13.65 -6.08 -14.26
C TYR A 243 -12.84 -5.78 -15.52
N ASN A 244 -13.04 -6.56 -16.60
CA ASN A 244 -12.33 -6.49 -17.87
C ASN A 244 -10.83 -6.81 -17.79
N PHE A 245 -10.36 -7.43 -16.70
CA PHE A 245 -9.00 -7.92 -16.60
C PHE A 245 -8.84 -9.31 -17.23
N GLU A 246 -7.69 -9.56 -17.83
CA GLU A 246 -7.23 -10.89 -18.21
C GLU A 246 -6.20 -11.41 -17.20
N SER A 247 -6.27 -12.69 -16.81
CA SER A 247 -5.21 -13.29 -15.99
C SER A 247 -3.96 -13.47 -16.85
N ASN A 248 -2.82 -12.92 -16.42
CA ASN A 248 -1.55 -13.05 -17.12
C ASN A 248 -0.62 -14.06 -16.42
N LYS A 249 -0.23 -13.74 -15.19
CA LYS A 249 0.54 -14.61 -14.27
C LYS A 249 -0.18 -14.66 -12.94
N THR A 250 0.20 -15.55 -12.07
CA THR A 250 -0.36 -15.61 -10.71
C THR A 250 -0.18 -14.26 -10.01
N PHE A 251 -1.29 -13.65 -9.57
CA PHE A 251 -1.38 -12.32 -8.95
C PHE A 251 -1.13 -11.12 -9.89
N PHE A 252 -0.92 -11.37 -11.17
CA PHE A 252 -0.77 -10.32 -12.19
C PHE A 252 -1.93 -10.38 -13.17
N TYR A 253 -2.60 -9.26 -13.34
CA TYR A 253 -3.73 -9.09 -14.25
C TYR A 253 -3.37 -8.07 -15.32
N TYR A 254 -3.84 -8.34 -16.52
CA TYR A 254 -3.52 -7.55 -17.70
C TYR A 254 -4.76 -6.79 -18.17
N LYS A 255 -4.56 -5.54 -18.53
CA LYS A 255 -5.51 -4.71 -19.27
C LYS A 255 -5.03 -4.59 -20.71
N LYS A 256 -5.84 -5.07 -21.64
CA LYS A 256 -5.64 -4.92 -23.07
C LYS A 256 -5.90 -3.51 -23.56
#